data_8534795bf6cb1efed8210f90244d6435
#
_entry.id   8534795bf6cb1efed8210f90244d6435
#
_cell.length_a   1.000
_cell.length_b   1.000
_cell.length_c   1.000
_cell.angle_alpha   90.00
_cell.angle_beta   90.00
_cell.angle_gamma   90.00
#
_symmetry.space_group_name_H-M   'P 1'
#
loop_
_entity.id
_entity.type
_entity.pdbx_description
1 polymer ?
#
loop_
_entity_poly.entity_id
_entity_poly.type
_entity_poly.pdbx_seq_one_letter_code
_entity_poly.pdbx_strand_id
1 'polypeptide(L)'
;MKLSLLTREYPPSIYGGAGVHVAQLVPQLRKFIDVDVHCMGEPRDGALAHPESWPTGANAALRVLGADLSMAAAAAEDTDVLHSHTWYANMGGHLAGLMLDRAHVVTSHSLEPHRPWKAEQLGGGYRVSSWAEKTAFEAADAVISVSAGMRKDVLTSYPNLDPDRVFVVKNGIDTDEFKPDNGTDVMQDLGVDLDRPTVVFVGRITRQKGLI
;
A
#
# COMPACT_ATOMS: atom_id res chain seq x y z
N MET A 1 -10.59 -19.72 5.12
CA MET A 1 -9.83 -19.02 4.08
C MET A 1 -8.66 -18.32 4.75
N LYS A 2 -7.49 -18.51 4.21
CA LYS A 2 -6.24 -17.91 4.71
C LYS A 2 -5.70 -16.92 3.68
N LEU A 3 -5.41 -15.71 4.13
CA LEU A 3 -4.90 -14.61 3.33
C LEU A 3 -3.45 -14.31 3.73
N SER A 4 -2.53 -14.29 2.78
CA SER A 4 -1.22 -13.64 2.95
C SER A 4 -1.30 -12.22 2.41
N LEU A 5 -1.25 -11.23 3.31
CA LEU A 5 -1.28 -9.82 2.98
C LEU A 5 0.13 -9.25 2.97
N LEU A 6 0.56 -8.73 1.83
CA LEU A 6 1.90 -8.20 1.63
C LEU A 6 1.85 -6.66 1.54
N THR A 7 2.68 -6.00 2.34
CA THR A 7 2.70 -4.53 2.42
C THR A 7 4.10 -4.01 2.72
N ARG A 8 4.35 -2.76 2.36
CA ARG A 8 5.57 -2.08 2.82
C ARG A 8 5.51 -1.74 4.30
N GLU A 9 4.39 -1.21 4.75
CA GLU A 9 4.22 -0.57 6.05
C GLU A 9 3.21 -1.31 6.90
N TYR A 10 3.57 -1.53 8.18
CA TYR A 10 2.66 -2.07 9.18
C TYR A 10 3.01 -1.49 10.56
N PRO A 11 2.05 -1.34 11.49
CA PRO A 11 2.35 -0.79 12.82
C PRO A 11 3.55 -1.48 13.51
N PRO A 12 4.34 -0.73 14.29
CA PRO A 12 4.22 0.69 14.58
C PRO A 12 4.83 1.62 13.51
N SER A 13 5.48 1.08 12.48
CA SER A 13 6.22 1.83 11.46
C SER A 13 5.33 2.15 10.26
N ILE A 14 4.53 3.21 10.38
CA ILE A 14 3.65 3.72 9.32
C ILE A 14 4.15 5.08 8.87
N TYR A 15 4.32 5.24 7.55
CA TYR A 15 4.75 6.49 6.94
C TYR A 15 3.67 7.15 6.07
N GLY A 16 2.80 6.36 5.45
CA GLY A 16 1.84 6.84 4.46
C GLY A 16 0.43 6.27 4.58
N GLY A 17 -0.47 6.80 3.74
CA GLY A 17 -1.88 6.41 3.76
C GLY A 17 -2.13 4.92 3.46
N ALA A 18 -1.24 4.28 2.67
CA ALA A 18 -1.36 2.84 2.42
C ALA A 18 -1.10 2.03 3.70
N GLY A 19 -0.10 2.43 4.51
CA GLY A 19 0.16 1.80 5.80
C GLY A 19 -0.98 1.99 6.80
N VAL A 20 -1.56 3.20 6.85
CA VAL A 20 -2.77 3.47 7.67
C VAL A 20 -3.93 2.59 7.21
N HIS A 21 -4.16 2.50 5.88
CA HIS A 21 -5.21 1.63 5.35
C HIS A 21 -5.03 0.17 5.77
N VAL A 22 -3.84 -0.40 5.62
CA VAL A 22 -3.55 -1.79 6.01
C VAL A 22 -3.70 -1.99 7.52
N ALA A 23 -3.24 -1.04 8.33
CA ALA A 23 -3.39 -1.08 9.79
C ALA A 23 -4.85 -1.16 10.24
N GLN A 24 -5.75 -0.50 9.52
CA GLN A 24 -7.19 -0.54 9.79
C GLN A 24 -7.87 -1.75 9.15
N LEU A 25 -7.42 -2.18 7.97
CA LEU A 25 -8.01 -3.29 7.22
C LEU A 25 -7.78 -4.64 7.90
N VAL A 26 -6.54 -4.93 8.33
CA VAL A 26 -6.16 -6.23 8.88
C VAL A 26 -7.00 -6.65 10.09
N PRO A 27 -7.24 -5.80 11.12
CA PRO A 27 -8.10 -6.16 12.24
C PRO A 27 -9.54 -6.47 11.83
N GLN A 28 -10.04 -5.83 10.77
CA GLN A 28 -11.39 -6.10 10.28
C GLN A 28 -11.46 -7.43 9.52
N LEU A 29 -10.46 -7.73 8.67
CA LEU A 29 -10.37 -9.01 7.96
C LEU A 29 -10.22 -10.19 8.93
N ARG A 30 -9.42 -10.04 9.98
CA ARG A 30 -9.21 -11.07 11.01
C ARG A 30 -10.47 -11.47 11.78
N LYS A 31 -11.56 -10.70 11.67
CA LYS A 31 -12.86 -11.08 12.21
C LYS A 31 -13.55 -12.17 11.39
N PHE A 32 -13.12 -12.39 10.14
CA PHE A 32 -13.80 -13.27 9.19
C PHE A 32 -12.89 -14.37 8.61
N ILE A 33 -11.59 -14.11 8.53
CA ILE A 33 -10.60 -14.99 7.89
C ILE A 33 -9.27 -14.94 8.64
N ASP A 34 -8.43 -15.96 8.41
CA ASP A 34 -7.05 -15.95 8.88
C ASP A 34 -6.20 -15.03 8.01
N VAL A 35 -5.40 -14.15 8.63
CA VAL A 35 -4.57 -13.18 7.92
C VAL A 35 -3.14 -13.23 8.45
N ASP A 36 -2.22 -13.68 7.62
CA ASP A 36 -0.79 -13.52 7.79
C ASP A 36 -0.35 -12.22 7.12
N VAL A 37 0.35 -11.37 7.87
CA VAL A 37 0.87 -10.10 7.34
C VAL A 37 2.36 -10.22 7.10
N HIS A 38 2.80 -9.90 5.89
CA HIS A 38 4.19 -9.75 5.50
C HIS A 38 4.49 -8.27 5.29
N CYS A 39 5.46 -7.72 6.02
CA CYS A 39 5.82 -6.30 5.88
C CYS A 39 7.32 -6.07 5.80
N MET A 40 7.72 -4.95 5.21
CA MET A 40 9.14 -4.59 5.15
C MET A 40 9.64 -4.04 6.48
N GLY A 41 10.95 -4.20 6.72
CA GLY A 41 11.68 -3.60 7.82
C GLY A 41 11.93 -4.55 8.99
N GLU A 42 12.05 -3.98 10.20
CA GLU A 42 12.44 -4.70 11.39
C GLU A 42 11.32 -5.59 11.95
N PRO A 43 11.67 -6.65 12.71
CA PRO A 43 10.70 -7.52 13.39
C PRO A 43 9.72 -6.74 14.25
N ARG A 44 8.45 -7.17 14.22
CA ARG A 44 7.35 -6.53 14.95
C ARG A 44 6.23 -7.51 15.25
N ASP A 45 5.41 -7.18 16.22
CA ASP A 45 4.28 -8.02 16.60
C ASP A 45 3.21 -8.04 15.50
N GLY A 46 2.61 -9.19 15.29
CA GLY A 46 1.48 -9.39 14.38
C GLY A 46 1.81 -9.41 12.90
N ALA A 47 3.11 -9.40 12.52
CA ALA A 47 3.55 -9.51 11.13
C ALA A 47 4.91 -10.19 11.01
N LEU A 48 5.11 -10.90 9.90
CA LEU A 48 6.42 -11.36 9.43
C LEU A 48 7.17 -10.19 8.80
N ALA A 49 8.32 -9.87 9.34
CA ALA A 49 9.14 -8.76 8.87
C ALA A 49 10.18 -9.22 7.85
N HIS A 50 10.32 -8.47 6.78
CA HIS A 50 11.26 -8.72 5.68
C HIS A 50 12.20 -7.51 5.56
N PRO A 51 13.42 -7.60 6.10
CA PRO A 51 14.37 -6.49 6.04
C PRO A 51 14.78 -6.23 4.59
N GLU A 52 14.99 -4.97 4.27
CA GLU A 52 15.58 -4.55 2.99
C GLU A 52 17.09 -4.89 2.97
N SER A 53 17.41 -6.18 3.16
CA SER A 53 18.80 -6.67 3.24
C SER A 53 19.38 -6.82 1.82
N TRP A 54 20.22 -5.89 1.43
CA TRP A 54 20.92 -5.89 0.15
C TRP A 54 22.31 -5.26 0.33
N PRO A 55 23.30 -5.55 -0.54
CA PRO A 55 24.61 -4.95 -0.42
C PRO A 55 24.58 -3.43 -0.25
N THR A 56 25.49 -2.92 0.58
CA THR A 56 25.64 -1.47 0.81
C THR A 56 25.79 -0.74 -0.51
N GLY A 57 25.01 0.34 -0.69
CA GLY A 57 25.03 1.14 -1.92
C GLY A 57 24.08 0.65 -3.03
N ALA A 58 23.36 -0.46 -2.84
CA ALA A 58 22.37 -0.88 -3.81
C ALA A 58 21.24 0.16 -3.97
N ASN A 59 20.73 0.29 -5.20
CA ASN A 59 19.59 1.16 -5.49
C ASN A 59 18.39 0.75 -4.64
N ALA A 60 17.63 1.74 -4.15
CA ALA A 60 16.47 1.52 -3.29
C ALA A 60 15.42 0.56 -3.91
N ALA A 61 15.22 0.62 -5.23
CA ALA A 61 14.29 -0.29 -5.90
C ALA A 61 14.76 -1.75 -5.87
N LEU A 62 16.07 -2.01 -5.91
CA LEU A 62 16.62 -3.35 -5.78
C LEU A 62 16.49 -3.89 -4.35
N ARG A 63 16.63 -3.02 -3.34
CA ARG A 63 16.39 -3.43 -1.95
C ARG A 63 14.93 -3.83 -1.71
N VAL A 64 14.00 -3.09 -2.31
CA VAL A 64 12.58 -3.45 -2.30
C VAL A 64 12.34 -4.82 -2.93
N LEU A 65 12.89 -5.09 -4.13
CA LEU A 65 12.77 -6.42 -4.75
C LEU A 65 13.39 -7.53 -3.90
N GLY A 66 14.47 -7.24 -3.17
CA GLY A 66 15.04 -8.19 -2.21
C GLY A 66 14.06 -8.58 -1.09
N ALA A 67 13.34 -7.59 -0.55
CA ALA A 67 12.28 -7.84 0.43
C ALA A 67 11.08 -8.59 -0.20
N ASP A 68 10.70 -8.25 -1.44
CA ASP A 68 9.68 -8.98 -2.20
C ASP A 68 10.01 -10.48 -2.37
N LEU A 69 11.26 -10.80 -2.72
CA LEU A 69 11.73 -12.19 -2.82
C LEU A 69 11.63 -12.92 -1.47
N SER A 70 12.00 -12.22 -0.38
CA SER A 70 11.86 -12.76 0.97
C SER A 70 10.39 -13.00 1.35
N MET A 71 9.48 -12.07 0.98
CA MET A 71 8.04 -12.23 1.20
C MET A 71 7.48 -13.43 0.43
N ALA A 72 7.85 -13.55 -0.85
CA ALA A 72 7.41 -14.66 -1.70
C ALA A 72 7.88 -16.02 -1.14
N ALA A 73 9.13 -16.10 -0.69
CA ALA A 73 9.69 -17.33 -0.13
C ALA A 73 9.09 -17.70 1.24
N ALA A 74 8.55 -16.74 1.97
CA ALA A 74 7.95 -16.94 3.29
C ALA A 74 6.42 -17.11 3.25
N ALA A 75 5.78 -16.93 2.09
CA ALA A 75 4.35 -17.14 1.96
C ALA A 75 3.99 -18.61 2.27
N ALA A 76 2.98 -18.81 3.12
CA ALA A 76 2.62 -20.14 3.59
C ALA A 76 1.98 -20.98 2.48
N GLU A 77 2.33 -22.26 2.40
CA GLU A 77 1.78 -23.20 1.40
C GLU A 77 0.26 -23.37 1.50
N ASP A 78 -0.33 -23.16 2.67
CA ASP A 78 -1.75 -23.22 2.94
C ASP A 78 -2.49 -21.87 2.70
N THR A 79 -1.80 -20.89 2.14
CA THR A 79 -2.43 -19.62 1.70
C THR A 79 -3.42 -19.87 0.58
N ASP A 80 -4.64 -19.35 0.70
CA ASP A 80 -5.65 -19.40 -0.35
C ASP A 80 -5.54 -18.22 -1.32
N VAL A 81 -5.21 -17.03 -0.82
CA VAL A 81 -5.12 -15.79 -1.59
C VAL A 81 -3.92 -14.95 -1.14
N LEU A 82 -3.25 -14.34 -2.10
CA LEU A 82 -2.20 -13.34 -1.87
C LEU A 82 -2.76 -11.96 -2.16
N HIS A 83 -2.55 -11.00 -1.26
CA HIS A 83 -3.04 -9.64 -1.42
C HIS A 83 -1.93 -8.64 -1.16
N SER A 84 -1.50 -7.93 -2.20
CA SER A 84 -0.40 -6.97 -2.09
C SER A 84 -0.87 -5.52 -2.18
N HIS A 85 -0.19 -4.64 -1.44
CA HIS A 85 -0.45 -3.21 -1.38
C HIS A 85 0.77 -2.42 -1.83
N THR A 86 0.60 -1.61 -2.88
CA THR A 86 1.63 -0.78 -3.53
C THR A 86 2.73 -1.59 -4.24
N TRP A 87 3.44 -0.95 -5.16
CA TRP A 87 4.53 -1.58 -5.93
C TRP A 87 5.63 -2.18 -5.04
N TYR A 88 5.75 -1.69 -3.80
CA TYR A 88 6.74 -2.16 -2.83
C TYR A 88 6.56 -3.62 -2.40
N ALA A 89 5.36 -4.18 -2.58
CA ALA A 89 5.04 -5.55 -2.21
C ALA A 89 4.39 -6.35 -3.35
N ASN A 90 4.16 -5.69 -4.49
CA ASN A 90 3.42 -6.31 -5.60
C ASN A 90 4.19 -7.47 -6.24
N MET A 91 5.52 -7.36 -6.36
CA MET A 91 6.32 -8.47 -6.90
C MET A 91 6.39 -9.65 -5.94
N GLY A 92 6.40 -9.41 -4.63
CA GLY A 92 6.31 -10.48 -3.63
C GLY A 92 5.02 -11.28 -3.79
N GLY A 93 3.88 -10.60 -3.89
CA GLY A 93 2.58 -11.23 -4.13
C GLY A 93 2.50 -11.97 -5.48
N HIS A 94 3.00 -11.35 -6.55
CA HIS A 94 3.04 -11.96 -7.87
C HIS A 94 3.88 -13.25 -7.91
N LEU A 95 5.10 -13.20 -7.37
CA LEU A 95 5.99 -14.37 -7.35
C LEU A 95 5.46 -15.49 -6.45
N ALA A 96 4.92 -15.16 -5.29
CA ALA A 96 4.27 -16.15 -4.42
C ALA A 96 3.06 -16.79 -5.11
N GLY A 97 2.24 -16.00 -5.82
CA GLY A 97 1.12 -16.51 -6.62
C GLY A 97 1.55 -17.53 -7.66
N LEU A 98 2.61 -17.23 -8.40
CA LEU A 98 3.19 -18.18 -9.38
C LEU A 98 3.75 -19.45 -8.73
N MET A 99 4.44 -19.32 -7.59
CA MET A 99 5.07 -20.46 -6.92
C MET A 99 4.06 -21.41 -6.27
N LEU A 100 3.00 -20.85 -5.71
CA LEU A 100 2.00 -21.59 -4.93
C LEU A 100 0.75 -21.96 -5.74
N ASP A 101 0.66 -21.50 -7.00
CA ASP A 101 -0.56 -21.61 -7.83
C ASP A 101 -1.79 -21.04 -7.09
N ARG A 102 -1.67 -19.78 -6.62
CA ARG A 102 -2.70 -19.08 -5.86
C ARG A 102 -3.03 -17.74 -6.47
N ALA A 103 -4.29 -17.34 -6.32
CA ALA A 103 -4.77 -16.05 -6.78
C ALA A 103 -4.03 -14.89 -6.11
N HIS A 104 -3.66 -13.89 -6.93
CA HIS A 104 -3.02 -12.66 -6.48
C HIS A 104 -3.94 -11.46 -6.71
N VAL A 105 -4.27 -10.76 -5.63
CA VAL A 105 -5.03 -9.51 -5.62
C VAL A 105 -4.09 -8.34 -5.36
N VAL A 106 -4.25 -7.26 -6.12
CA VAL A 106 -3.48 -6.01 -5.95
C VAL A 106 -4.40 -4.88 -5.53
N THR A 107 -4.07 -4.13 -4.47
CA THR A 107 -4.75 -2.87 -4.16
C THR A 107 -3.92 -1.68 -4.62
N SER A 108 -4.55 -0.85 -5.48
CA SER A 108 -3.97 0.39 -6.01
C SER A 108 -4.25 1.58 -5.10
N HIS A 109 -3.22 2.08 -4.42
CA HIS A 109 -3.25 3.32 -3.63
C HIS A 109 -2.63 4.50 -4.38
N SER A 110 -1.76 4.23 -5.32
CA SER A 110 -1.09 5.16 -6.23
C SER A 110 -0.48 4.37 -7.37
N LEU A 111 -0.16 5.04 -8.47
CA LEU A 111 0.46 4.43 -9.64
C LEU A 111 1.81 5.07 -9.93
N GLU A 112 2.81 4.26 -10.28
CA GLU A 112 4.14 4.77 -10.65
C GLU A 112 4.11 5.70 -11.87
N PRO A 113 3.33 5.43 -12.96
CA PRO A 113 3.21 6.36 -14.08
C PRO A 113 2.69 7.75 -13.70
N HIS A 114 1.92 7.87 -12.61
CA HIS A 114 1.42 9.16 -12.10
C HIS A 114 2.36 9.84 -11.11
N ARG A 115 3.58 9.32 -10.96
CA ARG A 115 4.60 9.81 -10.03
C ARG A 115 5.96 10.03 -10.71
N PRO A 116 6.02 10.75 -11.85
CA PRO A 116 7.25 10.90 -12.65
C PRO A 116 8.40 11.57 -11.87
N TRP A 117 8.10 12.38 -10.86
CA TRP A 117 9.10 12.96 -9.96
C TRP A 117 9.91 11.92 -9.17
N LYS A 118 9.43 10.68 -9.06
CA LYS A 118 10.22 9.59 -8.45
C LYS A 118 11.47 9.24 -9.25
N ALA A 119 11.53 9.57 -10.54
CA ALA A 119 12.74 9.40 -11.32
C ALA A 119 13.91 10.22 -10.74
N GLU A 120 13.64 11.40 -10.17
CA GLU A 120 14.64 12.23 -9.48
C GLU A 120 15.14 11.56 -8.18
N GLN A 121 14.29 10.82 -7.49
CA GLN A 121 14.58 10.15 -6.21
C GLN A 121 15.27 8.79 -6.40
N LEU A 122 14.84 8.01 -7.37
CA LEU A 122 15.23 6.62 -7.58
C LEU A 122 16.24 6.45 -8.73
N GLY A 123 16.42 7.47 -9.57
CA GLY A 123 17.24 7.37 -10.78
C GLY A 123 16.78 6.20 -11.65
N GLY A 124 17.72 5.31 -12.03
CA GLY A 124 17.41 4.10 -12.78
C GLY A 124 16.41 3.14 -12.10
N GLY A 125 16.30 3.21 -10.79
CA GLY A 125 15.35 2.43 -10.00
C GLY A 125 13.88 2.75 -10.29
N TYR A 126 13.57 3.93 -10.82
CA TYR A 126 12.22 4.27 -11.25
C TYR A 126 11.71 3.37 -12.40
N ARG A 127 12.61 2.97 -13.30
CA ARG A 127 12.26 2.00 -14.35
C ARG A 127 11.97 0.62 -13.76
N VAL A 128 12.69 0.25 -12.72
CA VAL A 128 12.48 -1.01 -12.01
C VAL A 128 11.14 -1.00 -11.27
N SER A 129 10.82 0.06 -10.52
CA SER A 129 9.54 0.16 -9.80
C SER A 129 8.33 0.18 -10.76
N SER A 130 8.46 0.90 -11.89
CA SER A 130 7.41 0.96 -12.92
C SER A 130 7.21 -0.39 -13.61
N TRP A 131 8.30 -1.11 -13.88
CA TRP A 131 8.23 -2.46 -14.43
C TRP A 131 7.58 -3.44 -13.45
N ALA A 132 7.99 -3.42 -12.19
CA ALA A 132 7.45 -4.31 -11.15
C ALA A 132 5.94 -4.07 -10.94
N GLU A 133 5.51 -2.80 -10.83
CA GLU A 133 4.11 -2.46 -10.70
C GLU A 133 3.31 -2.94 -11.91
N LYS A 134 3.76 -2.60 -13.14
CA LYS A 134 3.09 -3.02 -14.37
C LYS A 134 2.94 -4.53 -14.45
N THR A 135 4.02 -5.28 -14.20
CA THR A 135 4.02 -6.75 -14.29
C THR A 135 3.01 -7.35 -13.33
N ALA A 136 2.99 -6.90 -12.08
CA ALA A 136 2.08 -7.42 -11.08
C ALA A 136 0.61 -7.06 -11.39
N PHE A 137 0.34 -5.83 -11.86
CA PHE A 137 -1.02 -5.39 -12.20
C PHE A 137 -1.58 -6.18 -13.39
N GLU A 138 -0.82 -6.31 -14.48
CA GLU A 138 -1.28 -7.00 -15.68
C GLU A 138 -1.46 -8.52 -15.46
N ALA A 139 -0.73 -9.10 -14.50
CA ALA A 139 -0.82 -10.51 -14.16
C ALA A 139 -1.81 -10.83 -13.03
N ALA A 140 -2.29 -9.82 -12.28
CA ALA A 140 -3.16 -10.03 -11.13
C ALA A 140 -4.51 -10.65 -11.52
N ASP A 141 -5.03 -11.54 -10.69
CA ASP A 141 -6.38 -12.11 -10.83
C ASP A 141 -7.46 -11.07 -10.55
N ALA A 142 -7.18 -10.13 -9.64
CA ALA A 142 -8.03 -8.97 -9.39
C ALA A 142 -7.22 -7.75 -8.97
N VAL A 143 -7.69 -6.56 -9.38
CA VAL A 143 -7.14 -5.27 -8.97
C VAL A 143 -8.23 -4.48 -8.24
N ILE A 144 -7.95 -4.11 -7.00
CA ILE A 144 -8.80 -3.23 -6.21
C ILE A 144 -8.33 -1.79 -6.40
N SER A 145 -9.20 -0.95 -6.90
CA SER A 145 -9.01 0.50 -7.00
C SER A 145 -9.80 1.19 -5.89
N VAL A 146 -9.16 2.05 -5.12
CA VAL A 146 -9.77 2.73 -3.96
C VAL A 146 -10.80 3.81 -4.34
N SER A 147 -10.95 4.10 -5.62
CA SER A 147 -11.96 5.03 -6.15
C SER A 147 -12.25 4.78 -7.63
N ALA A 148 -13.36 5.31 -8.13
CA ALA A 148 -13.66 5.29 -9.57
C ALA A 148 -12.60 6.05 -10.40
N GLY A 149 -12.06 7.16 -9.87
CA GLY A 149 -10.93 7.87 -10.48
C GLY A 149 -9.70 6.97 -10.60
N MET A 150 -9.32 6.29 -9.51
CA MET A 150 -8.20 5.35 -9.53
C MET A 150 -8.41 4.20 -10.51
N ARG A 151 -9.65 3.67 -10.64
CA ARG A 151 -9.96 2.65 -11.64
C ARG A 151 -9.69 3.15 -13.06
N LYS A 152 -10.11 4.37 -13.37
CA LYS A 152 -9.84 5.00 -14.68
C LYS A 152 -8.33 5.13 -14.92
N ASP A 153 -7.59 5.60 -13.91
CA ASP A 153 -6.14 5.78 -13.98
C ASP A 153 -5.41 4.45 -14.17
N VAL A 154 -5.82 3.38 -13.48
CA VAL A 154 -5.30 2.01 -13.64
C VAL A 154 -5.47 1.54 -15.07
N LEU A 155 -6.70 1.59 -15.60
CA LEU A 155 -7.01 1.13 -16.97
C LEU A 155 -6.32 1.96 -18.05
N THR A 156 -6.07 3.25 -17.80
CA THR A 156 -5.34 4.11 -18.72
C THR A 156 -3.83 3.80 -18.69
N SER A 157 -3.29 3.50 -17.50
CA SER A 157 -1.86 3.24 -17.31
C SER A 157 -1.45 1.83 -17.76
N TYR A 158 -2.36 0.86 -17.65
CA TYR A 158 -2.13 -0.54 -17.96
C TYR A 158 -3.19 -1.08 -18.94
N PRO A 159 -3.09 -0.72 -20.23
CA PRO A 159 -4.13 -1.04 -21.23
C PRO A 159 -4.26 -2.53 -21.54
N ASN A 160 -3.29 -3.37 -21.14
CA ASN A 160 -3.37 -4.82 -21.28
C ASN A 160 -4.14 -5.50 -20.14
N LEU A 161 -4.48 -4.75 -19.09
CA LEU A 161 -5.26 -5.25 -17.97
C LEU A 161 -6.73 -5.37 -18.36
N ASP A 162 -7.32 -6.55 -18.14
CA ASP A 162 -8.73 -6.80 -18.36
C ASP A 162 -9.58 -5.91 -17.43
N PRO A 163 -10.44 -5.03 -17.97
CA PRO A 163 -11.30 -4.16 -17.18
C PRO A 163 -12.25 -4.89 -16.22
N ASP A 164 -12.60 -6.15 -16.52
CA ASP A 164 -13.48 -6.97 -15.67
C ASP A 164 -12.77 -7.51 -14.42
N ARG A 165 -11.44 -7.43 -14.38
CA ARG A 165 -10.63 -7.72 -13.20
C ARG A 165 -10.40 -6.51 -12.29
N VAL A 166 -10.89 -5.30 -12.65
CA VAL A 166 -10.65 -4.07 -11.89
C VAL A 166 -11.90 -3.65 -11.15
N PHE A 167 -11.86 -3.77 -9.83
CA PHE A 167 -12.98 -3.49 -8.93
C PHE A 167 -12.78 -2.18 -8.16
N VAL A 168 -13.86 -1.46 -7.88
CA VAL A 168 -13.82 -0.28 -7.02
C VAL A 168 -14.26 -0.66 -5.62
N VAL A 169 -13.30 -0.66 -4.67
CA VAL A 169 -13.57 -0.84 -3.24
C VAL A 169 -13.00 0.38 -2.52
N LYS A 170 -13.89 1.23 -2.01
CA LYS A 170 -13.47 2.45 -1.30
C LYS A 170 -12.89 2.10 0.07
N ASN A 171 -11.91 2.90 0.51
CA ASN A 171 -11.42 2.80 1.88
C ASN A 171 -12.56 3.08 2.86
N GLY A 172 -12.64 2.25 3.90
CA GLY A 172 -13.53 2.48 5.03
C GLY A 172 -12.84 3.32 6.11
N ILE A 173 -13.65 3.72 7.08
CA ILE A 173 -13.21 4.41 8.29
C ILE A 173 -14.05 3.89 9.46
N ASP A 174 -13.45 3.79 10.63
CA ASP A 174 -14.18 3.49 11.86
C ASP A 174 -14.98 4.72 12.30
N THR A 175 -16.31 4.65 12.18
CA THR A 175 -17.20 5.77 12.49
C THR A 175 -17.46 5.94 13.99
N ASP A 176 -17.09 4.98 14.81
CA ASP A 176 -17.15 5.10 16.27
C ASP A 176 -15.93 5.85 16.81
N GLU A 177 -14.76 5.65 16.19
CA GLU A 177 -13.53 6.38 16.48
C GLU A 177 -13.54 7.77 15.83
N PHE A 178 -13.81 7.83 14.51
CA PHE A 178 -13.78 9.07 13.72
C PHE A 178 -15.18 9.65 13.55
N LYS A 179 -15.67 10.31 14.58
CA LYS A 179 -16.98 10.99 14.59
C LYS A 179 -16.83 12.48 14.87
N PRO A 180 -17.81 13.31 14.44
CA PRO A 180 -17.81 14.72 14.77
C PRO A 180 -17.71 14.95 16.28
N ASP A 181 -16.77 15.82 16.66
CA ASP A 181 -16.62 16.33 18.00
C ASP A 181 -16.79 17.86 17.96
N ASN A 182 -17.71 18.38 18.75
CA ASN A 182 -17.97 19.82 18.85
C ASN A 182 -17.12 20.49 19.95
N GLY A 183 -16.23 19.77 20.61
CA GLY A 183 -15.26 20.32 21.55
C GLY A 183 -14.34 21.34 20.88
N THR A 184 -14.00 22.39 21.61
CA THR A 184 -13.12 23.47 21.14
C THR A 184 -11.84 23.58 21.94
N ASP A 185 -11.65 22.71 22.92
CA ASP A 185 -10.51 22.67 23.82
C ASP A 185 -9.17 22.61 23.09
N VAL A 186 -9.03 21.66 22.13
CA VAL A 186 -7.81 21.53 21.32
C VAL A 186 -7.54 22.79 20.49
N MET A 187 -8.59 23.41 19.94
CA MET A 187 -8.43 24.64 19.15
C MET A 187 -7.99 25.82 20.03
N GLN A 188 -8.54 25.91 21.25
CA GLN A 188 -8.17 26.91 22.24
C GLN A 188 -6.72 26.72 22.71
N ASP A 189 -6.31 25.47 22.99
CA ASP A 189 -4.95 25.13 23.39
C ASP A 189 -3.91 25.48 22.31
N LEU A 190 -4.30 25.38 21.04
CA LEU A 190 -3.50 25.79 19.90
C LEU A 190 -3.54 27.29 19.62
N GLY A 191 -4.30 28.10 20.39
CA GLY A 191 -4.45 29.52 20.21
C GLY A 191 -5.22 29.91 18.95
N VAL A 192 -6.10 29.05 18.46
CA VAL A 192 -6.95 29.35 17.29
C VAL A 192 -8.08 30.27 17.70
N ASP A 193 -8.24 31.40 16.99
CA ASP A 193 -9.35 32.32 17.17
C ASP A 193 -10.66 31.68 16.63
N LEU A 194 -11.56 31.35 17.55
CA LEU A 194 -12.81 30.63 17.20
C LEU A 194 -13.84 31.54 16.50
N ASP A 195 -13.69 32.86 16.56
CA ASP A 195 -14.59 33.80 15.90
C ASP A 195 -14.21 34.04 14.43
N ARG A 196 -13.11 33.44 13.97
CA ARG A 196 -12.63 33.57 12.58
C ARG A 196 -12.77 32.24 11.82
N PRO A 197 -13.10 32.30 10.52
CA PRO A 197 -13.06 31.12 9.66
C PRO A 197 -11.65 30.51 9.64
N THR A 198 -11.57 29.19 9.89
CA THR A 198 -10.30 28.45 9.93
C THR A 198 -10.22 27.46 8.80
N VAL A 199 -9.10 27.44 8.08
CA VAL A 199 -8.78 26.42 7.09
C VAL A 199 -7.72 25.50 7.67
N VAL A 200 -8.03 24.20 7.76
CA VAL A 200 -7.12 23.19 8.31
C VAL A 200 -6.55 22.36 7.18
N PHE A 201 -5.23 22.20 7.17
CA PHE A 201 -4.55 21.21 6.32
C PHE A 201 -3.95 20.11 7.19
N VAL A 202 -4.35 18.88 6.90
CA VAL A 202 -3.78 17.68 7.54
C VAL A 202 -3.06 16.84 6.49
N GLY A 203 -1.75 16.71 6.63
CA GLY A 203 -0.95 15.96 5.67
C GLY A 203 0.54 16.26 5.75
N ARG A 204 1.32 15.56 4.93
CA ARG A 204 2.76 15.83 4.81
C ARG A 204 2.99 17.13 4.04
N ILE A 205 3.89 17.95 4.54
CA ILE A 205 4.33 19.17 3.82
C ILE A 205 5.30 18.73 2.71
N THR A 206 4.79 18.54 1.51
CA THR A 206 5.56 18.06 0.36
C THR A 206 5.03 18.71 -0.92
N ARG A 207 5.90 18.79 -1.95
CA ARG A 207 5.53 19.26 -3.30
C ARG A 207 4.33 18.47 -3.87
N GLN A 208 4.27 17.16 -3.62
CA GLN A 208 3.15 16.29 -4.04
C GLN A 208 1.79 16.77 -3.50
N LYS A 209 1.76 17.42 -2.35
CA LYS A 209 0.53 17.94 -1.70
C LYS A 209 0.20 19.37 -2.09
N GLY A 210 1.01 20.00 -2.95
CA GLY A 210 0.75 21.34 -3.47
C GLY A 210 0.99 22.48 -2.48
N LEU A 211 1.78 22.24 -1.43
CA LEU A 211 2.10 23.25 -0.41
C LEU A 211 3.43 23.98 -0.66
N ILE A 212 4.20 23.54 -1.63
CA ILE A 212 5.51 24.11 -2.04
C ILE A 212 5.52 24.18 -3.55
#